data_6fc7659c0688a269990dc46ca8c857ce
#
_entry.id   6fc7659c0688a269990dc46ca8c857ce
#
_cell.length_a   1.000
_cell.length_b   1.000
_cell.length_c   1.000
_cell.angle_alpha   90.00
_cell.angle_beta   90.00
_cell.angle_gamma   90.00
#
_symmetry.space_group_name_H-M   'P 1'
#
loop_
_entity.id
_entity.type
_entity.pdbx_description
1 polymer ?
#
loop_
_entity_poly.entity_id
_entity_poly.type
_entity_poly.pdbx_seq_one_letter_code
_entity_poly.pdbx_strand_id
1 'polypeptide(L)'
;AEFLISQSLDKLLLELSELVKNISSKKSHAWRNFSQMYSKMAIQDYKLFLFHFFMLKTWFNSLNRLRKNLDHVLHKTPLKLGMERLIKKFPNADYSSIIFEIERTSLSVPQHFHMPLALTNLLIKIKKNLNK
;
A
#
# COMPACT_ATOMS: atom_id res chain seq x y z
N ALA A 1 -13.94 15.99 -15.85
CA ALA A 1 -13.02 14.83 -15.90
C ALA A 1 -12.03 14.85 -14.75
N GLU A 2 -11.35 15.97 -14.49
CA GLU A 2 -10.40 16.09 -13.38
C GLU A 2 -11.07 15.88 -12.03
N PHE A 3 -12.29 16.37 -11.84
CA PHE A 3 -13.04 16.20 -10.61
C PHE A 3 -13.33 14.72 -10.32
N LEU A 4 -13.75 13.97 -11.33
CA LEU A 4 -14.03 12.55 -11.20
C LEU A 4 -12.76 11.74 -10.91
N ILE A 5 -11.66 12.08 -11.57
CA ILE A 5 -10.36 11.46 -11.34
C ILE A 5 -9.89 11.73 -9.90
N SER A 6 -10.03 12.97 -9.43
CA SER A 6 -9.65 13.36 -8.09
C SER A 6 -10.45 12.59 -7.02
N GLN A 7 -11.77 12.44 -7.21
CA GLN A 7 -12.60 11.66 -6.29
C GLN A 7 -12.23 10.18 -6.29
N SER A 8 -11.91 9.62 -7.45
CA SER A 8 -11.46 8.23 -7.57
C SER A 8 -10.14 8.00 -6.86
N LEU A 9 -9.22 8.95 -6.95
CA LEU A 9 -7.93 8.89 -6.25
C LEU A 9 -8.11 8.94 -4.74
N ASP A 10 -8.97 9.83 -4.24
CA ASP A 10 -9.24 9.94 -2.81
C ASP A 10 -9.85 8.66 -2.27
N LYS A 11 -10.79 8.08 -3.00
CA LYS A 11 -11.41 6.81 -2.62
C LYS A 11 -10.38 5.69 -2.59
N LEU A 12 -9.52 5.62 -3.58
CA LEU A 12 -8.46 4.62 -3.65
C LEU A 12 -7.50 4.77 -2.48
N LEU A 13 -7.08 5.99 -2.16
CA LEU A 13 -6.17 6.23 -1.05
C LEU A 13 -6.79 5.83 0.29
N LEU A 14 -8.09 6.09 0.48
CA LEU A 14 -8.79 5.64 1.69
C LEU A 14 -8.85 4.11 1.76
N GLU A 15 -9.11 3.45 0.64
CA GLU A 15 -9.13 1.99 0.57
C GLU A 15 -7.75 1.41 0.88
N LEU A 16 -6.69 2.01 0.37
CA LEU A 16 -5.32 1.58 0.64
C LEU A 16 -4.95 1.80 2.11
N SER A 17 -5.40 2.90 2.71
CA SER A 17 -5.20 3.17 4.13
C SER A 17 -5.86 2.09 4.99
N GLU A 18 -7.11 1.72 4.68
CA GLU A 18 -7.80 0.63 5.36
C GLU A 18 -7.10 -0.71 5.16
N LEU A 19 -6.60 -0.96 3.96
CA LEU A 19 -5.84 -2.17 3.65
C LEU A 19 -4.60 -2.29 4.53
N VAL A 20 -3.81 -1.23 4.65
CA VAL A 20 -2.61 -1.22 5.49
C VAL A 20 -2.96 -1.45 6.95
N LYS A 21 -4.04 -0.84 7.43
CA LYS A 21 -4.55 -1.06 8.77
C LYS A 21 -4.88 -2.55 9.00
N ASN A 22 -5.52 -3.19 8.03
CA ASN A 22 -5.89 -4.60 8.11
C ASN A 22 -4.66 -5.52 8.04
N ILE A 23 -3.65 -5.16 7.28
CA ILE A 23 -2.38 -5.91 7.23
C ILE A 23 -1.75 -5.95 8.62
N SER A 24 -1.74 -4.82 9.32
CA SER A 24 -1.13 -4.73 10.64
C SER A 24 -1.92 -5.45 11.73
N SER A 25 -3.21 -5.71 11.53
CA SER A 25 -4.10 -6.29 12.54
C SER A 25 -4.23 -7.81 12.49
N LYS A 26 -3.49 -8.51 11.63
CA LYS A 26 -3.47 -9.98 11.49
C LYS A 26 -4.81 -10.59 11.05
N LYS A 27 -5.62 -9.88 10.30
CA LYS A 27 -6.90 -10.42 9.79
C LYS A 27 -6.61 -11.26 8.54
N SER A 28 -6.67 -12.59 8.68
CA SER A 28 -6.33 -13.52 7.59
C SER A 28 -7.21 -13.35 6.35
N HIS A 29 -8.50 -13.05 6.53
CA HIS A 29 -9.40 -12.86 5.38
C HIS A 29 -9.05 -11.59 4.59
N ALA A 30 -8.55 -10.54 5.25
CA ALA A 30 -8.11 -9.32 4.56
C ALA A 30 -6.89 -9.60 3.68
N TRP A 31 -5.97 -10.44 4.15
CA TRP A 31 -4.81 -10.86 3.36
C TRP A 31 -5.23 -11.69 2.15
N ARG A 32 -6.18 -12.61 2.35
CA ARG A 32 -6.71 -13.42 1.25
C ARG A 32 -7.39 -12.53 0.21
N ASN A 33 -8.21 -11.59 0.64
CA ASN A 33 -8.90 -10.66 -0.26
C ASN A 33 -7.91 -9.82 -1.06
N PHE A 34 -6.85 -9.34 -0.42
CA PHE A 34 -5.79 -8.60 -1.10
C PHE A 34 -5.15 -9.45 -2.19
N SER A 35 -4.70 -10.66 -1.83
CA SER A 35 -4.04 -11.56 -2.77
C SER A 35 -4.94 -11.91 -3.96
N GLN A 36 -6.20 -12.22 -3.71
CA GLN A 36 -7.14 -12.58 -4.77
C GLN A 36 -7.44 -11.39 -5.69
N MET A 37 -7.72 -10.24 -5.11
CA MET A 37 -8.07 -9.05 -5.89
C MET A 37 -6.93 -8.60 -6.78
N TYR A 38 -5.74 -8.47 -6.22
CA TYR A 38 -4.59 -7.98 -6.99
C TYR A 38 -4.00 -9.01 -7.94
N SER A 39 -4.11 -10.31 -7.63
CA SER A 39 -3.75 -11.36 -8.58
C SER A 39 -4.61 -11.30 -9.84
N LYS A 40 -5.91 -11.16 -9.65
CA LYS A 40 -6.86 -11.03 -10.75
C LYS A 40 -6.61 -9.76 -11.55
N MET A 41 -6.39 -8.64 -10.86
CA MET A 41 -6.09 -7.35 -11.50
C MET A 41 -4.82 -7.40 -12.32
N ALA A 42 -3.77 -8.04 -11.81
CA ALA A 42 -2.49 -8.16 -12.51
C ALA A 42 -2.61 -8.91 -13.84
N ILE A 43 -3.53 -9.88 -13.89
CA ILE A 43 -3.77 -10.67 -15.10
C ILE A 43 -4.71 -9.94 -16.06
N GLN A 44 -5.80 -9.37 -15.54
CA GLN A 44 -6.85 -8.79 -16.36
C GLN A 44 -6.59 -7.34 -16.77
N ASP A 45 -5.91 -6.57 -15.93
CA ASP A 45 -5.62 -5.16 -16.20
C ASP A 45 -4.31 -4.77 -15.51
N TYR A 46 -3.21 -5.10 -16.14
CA TYR A 46 -1.87 -4.87 -15.60
C TYR A 46 -1.59 -3.37 -15.36
N LYS A 47 -2.11 -2.50 -16.24
CA LYS A 47 -1.92 -1.05 -16.07
C LYS A 47 -2.60 -0.55 -14.80
N LEU A 48 -3.80 -1.05 -14.51
CA LEU A 48 -4.51 -0.70 -13.29
C LEU A 48 -3.77 -1.24 -12.07
N PHE A 49 -3.25 -2.47 -12.15
CA PHE A 49 -2.42 -3.05 -11.09
C PHE A 49 -1.21 -2.16 -10.77
N LEU A 50 -0.49 -1.73 -11.80
CA LEU A 50 0.67 -0.85 -11.63
C LEU A 50 0.27 0.50 -11.01
N PHE A 51 -0.88 1.04 -11.40
CA PHE A 51 -1.39 2.30 -10.84
C PHE A 51 -1.69 2.15 -9.34
N HIS A 52 -2.38 1.07 -8.96
CA HIS A 52 -2.66 0.81 -7.54
C HIS A 52 -1.38 0.66 -6.72
N PHE A 53 -0.40 -0.04 -7.24
CA PHE A 53 0.87 -0.24 -6.56
C PHE A 53 1.68 1.05 -6.48
N PHE A 54 1.61 1.89 -7.51
CA PHE A 54 2.20 3.22 -7.47
C PHE A 54 1.56 4.07 -6.37
N MET A 55 0.24 4.04 -6.23
CA MET A 55 -0.46 4.78 -5.20
C MET A 55 -0.15 4.25 -3.80
N LEU A 56 -0.02 2.93 -3.64
CA LEU A 56 0.39 2.32 -2.38
C LEU A 56 1.80 2.78 -1.99
N LYS A 57 2.71 2.81 -2.94
CA LYS A 57 4.08 3.29 -2.76
C LYS A 57 4.08 4.77 -2.35
N THR A 58 3.27 5.59 -3.02
CA THR A 58 3.10 7.02 -2.70
C THR A 58 2.59 7.21 -1.28
N TRP A 59 1.66 6.37 -0.85
CA TRP A 59 1.11 6.43 0.51
C TRP A 59 2.20 6.17 1.55
N PHE A 60 3.00 5.11 1.37
CA PHE A 60 4.10 4.81 2.29
C PHE A 60 5.20 5.87 2.26
N ASN A 61 5.48 6.44 1.09
CA ASN A 61 6.43 7.55 0.97
C ASN A 61 5.94 8.77 1.76
N SER A 62 4.64 9.06 1.69
CA SER A 62 4.04 10.15 2.45
C SER A 62 4.12 9.90 3.95
N LEU A 63 3.93 8.66 4.41
CA LEU A 63 4.14 8.28 5.80
C LEU A 63 5.57 8.57 6.26
N ASN A 64 6.55 8.19 5.45
CA ASN A 64 7.96 8.40 5.77
C ASN A 64 8.28 9.90 5.88
N ARG A 65 7.78 10.70 4.95
CA ARG A 65 7.98 12.15 4.97
C ARG A 65 7.27 12.81 6.15
N LEU A 66 6.04 12.39 6.44
CA LEU A 66 5.28 12.93 7.57
C LEU A 66 5.99 12.62 8.90
N ARG A 67 6.53 11.41 9.07
CA ARG A 67 7.28 11.04 10.27
C ARG A 67 8.51 11.94 10.48
N LYS A 68 9.13 12.39 9.39
CA LYS A 68 10.28 13.28 9.42
C LYS A 68 9.91 14.76 9.41
N ASN A 69 8.61 15.09 9.51
CA ASN A 69 8.09 16.46 9.42
C ASN A 69 8.45 17.15 8.10
N LEU A 70 8.51 16.37 7.01
CA LEU A 70 8.75 16.91 5.68
C LEU A 70 7.44 17.07 4.93
N ASP A 71 7.43 17.93 3.89
CA ASP A 71 6.28 18.07 3.02
C ASP A 71 5.97 16.77 2.30
N HIS A 72 4.68 16.49 2.13
CA HIS A 72 4.20 15.31 1.41
C HIS A 72 3.00 15.67 0.56
N VAL A 73 2.69 14.81 -0.43
CA VAL A 73 1.64 15.10 -1.42
C VAL A 73 0.23 14.84 -0.92
N LEU A 74 0.07 14.09 0.18
CA LEU A 74 -1.24 13.72 0.71
C LEU A 74 -1.59 14.62 1.90
N HIS A 75 -2.21 15.76 1.62
CA HIS A 75 -2.52 16.77 2.65
C HIS A 75 -3.93 16.68 3.21
N LYS A 76 -4.77 15.78 2.70
CA LYS A 76 -6.17 15.73 3.13
C LYS A 76 -6.31 15.21 4.54
N THR A 77 -7.14 15.89 5.33
CA THR A 77 -7.28 15.65 6.78
C THR A 77 -7.57 14.19 7.16
N PRO A 78 -8.53 13.49 6.51
CA PRO A 78 -8.79 12.09 6.90
C PRO A 78 -7.58 11.18 6.68
N LEU A 79 -6.84 11.37 5.58
CA LEU A 79 -5.64 10.59 5.28
C LEU A 79 -4.52 10.90 6.25
N LYS A 80 -4.34 12.19 6.56
CA LYS A 80 -3.31 12.64 7.50
C LYS A 80 -3.51 12.04 8.89
N LEU A 81 -4.76 12.03 9.37
CA LEU A 81 -5.06 11.46 10.69
C LEU A 81 -4.76 9.94 10.72
N GLY A 82 -5.12 9.22 9.66
CA GLY A 82 -4.82 7.79 9.55
C GLY A 82 -3.32 7.53 9.53
N MET A 83 -2.57 8.34 8.81
CA MET A 83 -1.11 8.24 8.76
C MET A 83 -0.48 8.50 10.12
N GLU A 84 -0.93 9.53 10.83
CA GLU A 84 -0.42 9.86 12.17
C GLU A 84 -0.66 8.72 13.15
N ARG A 85 -1.83 8.08 13.09
CA ARG A 85 -2.15 6.92 13.94
C ARG A 85 -1.21 5.76 13.64
N LEU A 86 -0.94 5.50 12.37
CA LEU A 86 -0.04 4.42 11.97
C LEU A 86 1.39 4.68 12.43
N ILE A 87 1.85 5.92 12.31
CA ILE A 87 3.19 6.32 12.77
C ILE A 87 3.32 6.11 14.28
N LYS A 88 2.29 6.46 15.05
CA LYS A 88 2.29 6.24 16.50
C LYS A 88 2.31 4.76 16.85
N LYS A 89 1.59 3.93 16.10
CA LYS A 89 1.52 2.49 16.33
C LYS A 89 2.83 1.79 15.98
N PHE A 90 3.52 2.27 14.94
CA PHE A 90 4.76 1.68 14.45
C PHE A 90 5.85 2.75 14.33
N PRO A 91 6.38 3.25 15.47
CA PRO A 91 7.32 4.38 15.44
C PRO A 91 8.65 4.05 14.79
N ASN A 92 9.03 2.79 14.76
CA ASN A 92 10.33 2.35 14.20
C ASN A 92 10.18 1.63 12.86
N ALA A 93 9.03 1.77 12.19
CA ALA A 93 8.80 1.11 10.91
C ALA A 93 9.82 1.53 9.86
N ASP A 94 10.24 0.57 9.04
CA ASP A 94 11.17 0.80 7.93
C ASP A 94 10.38 1.02 6.65
N TYR A 95 9.89 2.23 6.46
CA TYR A 95 9.07 2.58 5.30
C TYR A 95 9.84 2.49 3.99
N SER A 96 11.13 2.79 4.01
CA SER A 96 11.98 2.68 2.80
C SER A 96 12.05 1.25 2.29
N SER A 97 12.20 0.28 3.19
CA SER A 97 12.20 -1.14 2.81
C SER A 97 10.83 -1.58 2.30
N ILE A 98 9.75 -1.08 2.89
CA ILE A 98 8.38 -1.38 2.43
C ILE A 98 8.20 -0.88 0.99
N ILE A 99 8.59 0.36 0.73
CA ILE A 99 8.50 0.96 -0.62
C ILE A 99 9.30 0.14 -1.62
N PHE A 100 10.51 -0.27 -1.27
CA PHE A 100 11.37 -1.09 -2.12
C PHE A 100 10.69 -2.43 -2.45
N GLU A 101 10.11 -3.10 -1.46
CA GLU A 101 9.44 -4.39 -1.67
C GLU A 101 8.19 -4.27 -2.54
N ILE A 102 7.43 -3.19 -2.39
CA ILE A 102 6.27 -2.93 -3.24
C ILE A 102 6.71 -2.75 -4.69
N GLU A 103 7.74 -1.95 -4.92
CA GLU A 103 8.27 -1.70 -6.27
C GLU A 103 8.81 -2.99 -6.89
N ARG A 104 9.60 -3.75 -6.13
CA ARG A 104 10.17 -5.02 -6.60
C ARG A 104 9.07 -6.01 -6.99
N THR A 105 8.03 -6.11 -6.18
CA THR A 105 6.90 -7.01 -6.47
C THR A 105 6.18 -6.58 -7.75
N SER A 106 5.90 -5.28 -7.92
CA SER A 106 5.20 -4.79 -9.11
C SER A 106 5.98 -5.02 -10.39
N LEU A 107 7.30 -4.86 -10.35
CA LEU A 107 8.16 -5.06 -11.52
C LEU A 107 8.35 -6.53 -11.87
N SER A 108 8.19 -7.43 -10.91
CA SER A 108 8.39 -8.86 -11.12
C SER A 108 7.14 -9.59 -11.58
N VAL A 109 5.99 -8.93 -11.67
CA VAL A 109 4.71 -9.55 -12.04
C VAL A 109 4.78 -10.39 -13.31
N PRO A 110 5.38 -9.91 -14.43
CA PRO A 110 5.43 -10.71 -15.65
C PRO A 110 6.20 -12.02 -15.52
N GLN A 111 7.02 -12.17 -14.48
CA GLN A 111 7.87 -13.35 -14.26
C GLN A 111 7.28 -14.32 -13.24
N HIS A 112 6.17 -13.95 -12.58
CA HIS A 112 5.57 -14.80 -11.56
C HIS A 112 4.52 -15.72 -12.13
N PHE A 113 4.69 -17.04 -11.87
CA PHE A 113 3.69 -18.04 -12.21
C PHE A 113 2.61 -18.16 -11.14
N HIS A 114 2.86 -17.66 -9.93
CA HIS A 114 1.95 -17.79 -8.80
C HIS A 114 1.80 -16.44 -8.07
N MET A 115 0.94 -15.61 -8.62
CA MET A 115 0.72 -14.25 -8.09
C MET A 115 0.20 -14.22 -6.65
N PRO A 116 -0.76 -15.08 -6.24
CA PRO A 116 -1.23 -15.04 -4.85
C PRO A 116 -0.10 -15.26 -3.84
N LEU A 117 0.84 -16.15 -4.14
CA LEU A 117 1.99 -16.38 -3.27
C LEU A 117 2.91 -15.16 -3.21
N ALA A 118 3.20 -14.56 -4.36
CA ALA A 118 4.04 -13.36 -4.42
C ALA A 118 3.43 -12.20 -3.61
N LEU A 119 2.11 -12.01 -3.72
CA LEU A 119 1.41 -10.95 -2.99
C LEU A 119 1.35 -11.25 -1.49
N THR A 120 1.14 -12.50 -1.10
CA THR A 120 1.18 -12.89 0.32
C THR A 120 2.57 -12.65 0.90
N ASN A 121 3.62 -12.98 0.18
CA ASN A 121 4.99 -12.71 0.60
C ASN A 121 5.24 -11.20 0.77
N LEU A 122 4.67 -10.37 -0.11
CA LEU A 122 4.75 -8.92 0.03
C LEU A 122 4.10 -8.46 1.34
N LEU A 123 2.91 -8.97 1.66
CA LEU A 123 2.22 -8.62 2.89
C LEU A 123 3.03 -9.01 4.14
N ILE A 124 3.66 -10.18 4.11
CA ILE A 124 4.53 -10.64 5.19
C ILE A 124 5.69 -9.65 5.39
N LYS A 125 6.31 -9.21 4.30
CA LYS A 125 7.43 -8.27 4.35
C LYS A 125 6.99 -6.89 4.83
N ILE A 126 5.84 -6.41 4.39
CA ILE A 126 5.28 -5.14 4.87
C ILE A 126 5.08 -5.22 6.38
N LYS A 127 4.44 -6.27 6.85
CA LYS A 127 4.19 -6.44 8.29
C LYS A 127 5.48 -6.51 9.09
N LYS A 128 6.46 -7.26 8.60
CA LYS A 128 7.77 -7.38 9.25
C LYS A 128 8.45 -6.03 9.39
N ASN A 129 8.43 -5.21 8.33
CA ASN A 129 9.06 -3.91 8.33
C ASN A 129 8.27 -2.86 9.14
N LEU A 130 6.95 -3.03 9.28
CA LEU A 130 6.16 -2.20 10.19
C LEU A 130 6.52 -2.44 11.65
N ASN A 131 6.80 -3.68 12.02
CA ASN A 131 7.04 -4.10 13.40
C ASN A 131 8.49 -4.01 13.85
N LYS A 132 9.33 -3.31 13.12
CA LYS A 132 10.71 -3.03 13.55
C LYS A 132 10.77 -1.98 14.70
#